data_6654eee2e3e32b53367e497d6274d4e3
#
_entry.id   6654eee2e3e32b53367e497d6274d4e3
#
_cell.length_a   1.000
_cell.length_b   1.000
_cell.length_c   1.000
_cell.angle_alpha   90.00
_cell.angle_beta   90.00
_cell.angle_gamma   90.00
#
_symmetry.space_group_name_H-M   'P 1'
#
loop_
_entity.id
_entity.type
_entity.pdbx_description
1 polymer ?
#
loop_
_entity_poly.entity_id
_entity_poly.type
_entity_poly.pdbx_seq_one_letter_code
_entity_poly.pdbx_strand_id
1 'polypeptide(L)'
;MRKWKIWMGGIAWMCLFMGCSSGNRQEEAAEPMPDIISALNDIPKLYLVEAKVDKVLLMNDQEWYTIGNRKCMIPVTAQVKAGIDLSNLKDVRMEGEDIYLTLPVPFIEIESSEIRHDEVQTSVGLLRSNFTQDEFSQFANRGRRSIEQALPGMGLVEQCQEQARTMLSLMIRKLGKNPVIEVPKYNTEEVEKMIIYKDKQK
;
A
#
# COMPACT_ATOMS: atom_id res chain seq x y z
N MET A 1 -21.70 -78.19 -69.12
CA MET A 1 -20.23 -78.18 -69.19
C MET A 1 -19.71 -77.27 -68.14
N ARG A 2 -18.99 -77.86 -67.25
CA ARG A 2 -17.76 -77.37 -66.61
C ARG A 2 -17.89 -76.10 -65.81
N LYS A 3 -17.76 -76.28 -64.56
CA LYS A 3 -16.66 -76.44 -63.62
C LYS A 3 -16.60 -75.21 -62.74
N TRP A 4 -16.79 -75.41 -61.40
CA TRP A 4 -15.78 -75.50 -60.35
C TRP A 4 -15.08 -74.14 -60.06
N LYS A 5 -14.97 -73.65 -58.92
CA LYS A 5 -14.50 -74.07 -57.60
C LYS A 5 -14.88 -72.99 -56.61
N ILE A 6 -15.49 -73.27 -55.45
CA ILE A 6 -14.87 -73.47 -54.18
C ILE A 6 -13.74 -72.51 -53.89
N TRP A 7 -13.97 -71.70 -52.94
CA TRP A 7 -13.13 -71.47 -51.74
C TRP A 7 -13.84 -70.43 -50.90
N MET A 8 -14.50 -70.77 -49.79
CA MET A 8 -13.95 -71.05 -48.47
C MET A 8 -12.94 -70.00 -48.02
N GLY A 9 -13.32 -69.31 -46.98
CA GLY A 9 -12.34 -68.72 -46.11
C GLY A 9 -12.63 -67.26 -45.78
N GLY A 10 -13.08 -67.07 -44.66
CA GLY A 10 -13.11 -65.73 -44.17
C GLY A 10 -14.20 -65.44 -43.16
N ILE A 11 -14.42 -66.47 -42.32
CA ILE A 11 -14.84 -66.19 -40.97
C ILE A 11 -13.74 -65.30 -40.44
N ALA A 12 -14.03 -64.21 -40.08
CA ALA A 12 -13.30 -63.65 -39.00
C ALA A 12 -13.65 -62.20 -38.87
N TRP A 13 -14.06 -62.04 -37.80
CA TRP A 13 -13.59 -61.07 -36.88
C TRP A 13 -14.29 -59.72 -36.98
N MET A 14 -15.52 -59.82 -36.69
CA MET A 14 -16.25 -58.70 -36.13
C MET A 14 -15.68 -58.43 -34.72
N CYS A 15 -14.51 -57.84 -34.69
CA CYS A 15 -13.97 -57.27 -33.45
C CYS A 15 -14.85 -56.11 -33.03
N LEU A 16 -15.63 -56.37 -32.05
CA LEU A 16 -16.27 -55.43 -31.14
C LEU A 16 -15.21 -54.45 -30.63
N PHE A 17 -15.04 -53.36 -31.31
CA PHE A 17 -14.47 -52.20 -30.69
C PHE A 17 -15.57 -51.56 -29.82
N MET A 18 -15.80 -52.12 -28.68
CA MET A 18 -16.24 -51.36 -27.54
C MET A 18 -15.10 -50.41 -27.14
N GLY A 19 -14.99 -49.34 -27.89
CA GLY A 19 -14.24 -48.16 -27.43
C GLY A 19 -14.93 -47.62 -26.20
N CYS A 20 -14.45 -48.02 -25.02
CA CYS A 20 -14.61 -47.20 -23.87
C CYS A 20 -14.07 -45.83 -24.21
N SER A 21 -14.96 -44.91 -24.51
CA SER A 21 -14.69 -43.49 -24.40
C SER A 21 -14.47 -43.24 -22.91
N SER A 22 -13.25 -43.52 -22.48
CA SER A 22 -12.70 -42.94 -21.28
C SER A 22 -12.74 -41.44 -21.52
N GLY A 23 -13.79 -40.80 -21.03
CA GLY A 23 -13.83 -39.37 -20.89
C GLY A 23 -12.61 -38.98 -20.08
N ASN A 24 -11.56 -38.60 -20.76
CA ASN A 24 -10.52 -37.77 -20.16
C ASN A 24 -11.24 -36.51 -19.78
N ARG A 25 -11.82 -36.48 -18.57
CA ARG A 25 -11.83 -35.26 -17.82
C ARG A 25 -10.35 -34.92 -17.70
N GLN A 26 -9.89 -34.05 -18.59
CA GLN A 26 -8.82 -33.17 -18.22
C GLN A 26 -9.32 -32.54 -16.91
N GLU A 27 -8.86 -33.06 -15.81
CA GLU A 27 -8.69 -32.25 -14.61
C GLU A 27 -7.94 -31.04 -15.14
N GLU A 28 -8.70 -29.98 -15.35
CA GLU A 28 -8.18 -28.64 -15.53
C GLU A 28 -7.29 -28.45 -14.31
N ALA A 29 -6.01 -28.70 -14.53
CA ALA A 29 -5.00 -28.57 -13.51
C ALA A 29 -5.17 -27.15 -12.99
N ALA A 30 -5.63 -27.04 -11.74
CA ALA A 30 -5.70 -25.79 -11.03
C ALA A 30 -4.35 -25.11 -11.24
N GLU A 31 -4.35 -24.04 -12.02
CA GLU A 31 -3.14 -23.29 -12.29
C GLU A 31 -2.50 -22.95 -10.94
N PRO A 32 -1.21 -23.15 -10.79
CA PRO A 32 -0.58 -23.06 -9.50
C PRO A 32 -0.69 -21.63 -8.95
N MET A 33 -1.45 -21.48 -7.87
CA MET A 33 -1.52 -20.27 -7.05
C MET A 33 -0.17 -19.62 -6.68
N PRO A 34 0.99 -20.31 -6.74
CA PRO A 34 2.28 -19.71 -6.46
C PRO A 34 2.59 -18.46 -7.26
N ASP A 35 2.17 -18.35 -8.51
CA ASP A 35 2.59 -17.26 -9.39
C ASP A 35 2.01 -15.89 -9.01
N ILE A 36 0.78 -15.84 -8.52
CA ILE A 36 0.14 -14.55 -8.18
C ILE A 36 0.68 -14.01 -6.86
N ILE A 37 0.80 -14.90 -5.86
CA ILE A 37 1.36 -14.52 -4.55
C ILE A 37 2.83 -14.16 -4.70
N SER A 38 3.58 -14.90 -5.51
CA SER A 38 4.97 -14.59 -5.81
C SER A 38 5.10 -13.25 -6.51
N ALA A 39 4.28 -12.96 -7.53
CA ALA A 39 4.29 -11.69 -8.25
C ALA A 39 3.88 -10.51 -7.35
N LEU A 40 2.97 -10.69 -6.40
CA LEU A 40 2.59 -9.67 -5.42
C LEU A 40 3.72 -9.45 -4.39
N ASN A 41 4.38 -10.51 -3.95
CA ASN A 41 5.49 -10.43 -3.00
C ASN A 41 6.74 -9.79 -3.59
N ASP A 42 6.89 -9.79 -4.92
CA ASP A 42 7.99 -9.11 -5.62
C ASP A 42 7.84 -7.57 -5.62
N ILE A 43 6.68 -7.04 -5.21
CA ILE A 43 6.43 -5.61 -5.04
C ILE A 43 6.53 -5.26 -3.55
N PRO A 44 7.71 -4.89 -3.04
CA PRO A 44 7.91 -4.75 -1.59
C PRO A 44 7.09 -3.60 -0.98
N LYS A 45 6.98 -2.46 -1.69
CA LYS A 45 6.22 -1.30 -1.20
C LYS A 45 5.32 -0.75 -2.30
N LEU A 46 4.03 -0.70 -2.01
CA LEU A 46 3.04 -0.10 -2.88
C LEU A 46 2.51 1.18 -2.26
N TYR A 47 2.91 2.32 -2.83
CA TYR A 47 2.39 3.64 -2.44
C TYR A 47 1.04 3.88 -3.11
N LEU A 48 0.02 4.16 -2.32
CA LEU A 48 -1.36 4.28 -2.76
C LEU A 48 -1.94 5.69 -2.56
N VAL A 49 -1.46 6.39 -1.54
CA VAL A 49 -1.92 7.74 -1.20
C VAL A 49 -0.70 8.66 -1.12
N GLU A 50 -0.81 9.84 -1.71
CA GLU A 50 0.14 10.92 -1.56
C GLU A 50 -0.59 12.16 -1.07
N ALA A 51 -0.03 12.81 -0.04
CA ALA A 51 -0.61 14.00 0.56
C ALA A 51 0.47 15.06 0.81
N LYS A 52 0.10 16.32 0.59
CA LYS A 52 0.87 17.47 1.01
C LYS A 52 0.24 18.06 2.27
N VAL A 53 1.00 18.13 3.35
CA VAL A 53 0.54 18.62 4.64
C VAL A 53 1.20 19.96 4.91
N ASP A 54 0.40 21.00 4.98
CA ASP A 54 0.85 22.36 5.33
C ASP A 54 0.46 22.66 6.79
N LYS A 55 1.40 23.18 7.55
CA LYS A 55 1.17 23.62 8.92
C LYS A 55 1.85 24.96 9.18
N VAL A 56 1.18 25.85 9.91
CA VAL A 56 1.72 27.14 10.31
C VAL A 56 2.01 27.11 11.80
N LEU A 57 3.25 27.33 12.17
CA LEU A 57 3.68 27.49 13.55
C LEU A 57 3.68 28.96 13.92
N LEU A 58 3.03 29.29 15.01
CA LEU A 58 3.06 30.61 15.61
C LEU A 58 3.94 30.56 16.87
N MET A 59 5.02 31.30 16.84
CA MET A 59 5.92 31.49 17.98
C MET A 59 5.73 32.88 18.55
N ASN A 60 5.48 32.94 19.84
CA ASN A 60 5.41 34.20 20.58
C ASN A 60 6.37 34.08 21.79
N ASP A 61 7.44 34.84 21.71
CA ASP A 61 8.47 34.88 22.78
C ASP A 61 8.34 36.19 23.53
N GLN A 62 7.79 36.08 24.73
CA GLN A 62 7.59 37.20 25.66
C GLN A 62 8.26 36.87 26.99
N GLU A 63 9.42 37.45 27.20
CA GLU A 63 10.15 37.31 28.44
C GLU A 63 9.79 38.47 29.39
N TRP A 64 9.52 38.17 30.66
CA TRP A 64 9.06 39.15 31.66
C TRP A 64 10.08 40.27 31.98
N TYR A 65 11.37 40.02 31.71
CA TYR A 65 12.48 40.93 31.98
C TYR A 65 12.93 41.71 30.74
N THR A 66 12.28 41.56 29.61
CA THR A 66 12.63 42.26 28.39
C THR A 66 11.48 43.14 27.88
N ILE A 67 11.83 44.29 27.32
CA ILE A 67 10.86 45.20 26.71
C ILE A 67 10.65 44.80 25.26
N GLY A 68 9.40 44.43 24.93
CA GLY A 68 8.98 44.05 23.58
C GLY A 68 8.85 42.52 23.37
N ASN A 69 8.11 42.16 22.35
CA ASN A 69 7.82 40.79 21.98
C ASN A 69 8.55 40.41 20.70
N ARG A 70 8.91 39.14 20.60
CA ARG A 70 9.29 38.55 19.32
C ARG A 70 8.19 37.58 18.87
N LYS A 71 7.70 37.76 17.66
CA LYS A 71 6.74 36.86 17.03
C LYS A 71 7.30 36.34 15.74
N CYS A 72 7.07 35.06 15.49
CA CYS A 72 7.45 34.43 14.24
C CYS A 72 6.32 33.52 13.76
N MET A 73 5.96 33.63 12.50
CA MET A 73 5.06 32.73 11.81
C MET A 73 5.86 31.92 10.79
N ILE A 74 5.87 30.61 10.94
CA ILE A 74 6.70 29.72 10.16
C ILE A 74 5.79 28.69 9.49
N PRO A 75 5.57 28.79 8.19
CA PRO A 75 4.89 27.75 7.43
C PRO A 75 5.84 26.58 7.16
N VAL A 76 5.39 25.38 7.52
CA VAL A 76 6.10 24.13 7.27
C VAL A 76 5.24 23.25 6.38
N THR A 77 5.85 22.71 5.35
CA THR A 77 5.22 21.78 4.41
C THR A 77 5.89 20.42 4.53
N ALA A 78 5.11 19.35 4.56
CA ALA A 78 5.63 17.99 4.42
C ALA A 78 4.95 17.26 3.26
N GLN A 79 5.73 16.45 2.54
CA GLN A 79 5.21 15.48 1.59
C GLN A 79 5.15 14.12 2.28
N VAL A 80 3.98 13.51 2.22
CA VAL A 80 3.67 12.27 2.94
C VAL A 80 3.09 11.28 1.96
N LYS A 81 3.56 10.03 2.02
CA LYS A 81 3.04 8.92 1.23
C LYS A 81 2.55 7.83 2.17
N ALA A 82 1.39 7.26 1.88
CA ALA A 82 0.92 6.07 2.57
C ALA A 82 0.83 4.90 1.60
N GLY A 83 1.17 3.71 2.09
CA GLY A 83 1.22 2.50 1.30
C GLY A 83 1.11 1.24 2.13
N ILE A 84 1.16 0.11 1.45
CA ILE A 84 1.23 -1.22 2.04
C ILE A 84 2.46 -1.96 1.54
N ASP A 85 2.96 -2.87 2.34
CA ASP A 85 4.03 -3.78 1.96
C ASP A 85 3.42 -5.15 1.62
N LEU A 86 3.36 -5.45 0.33
CA LEU A 86 2.77 -6.69 -0.16
C LEU A 86 3.61 -7.92 0.18
N SER A 87 4.90 -7.77 0.48
CA SER A 87 5.74 -8.88 0.95
C SER A 87 5.28 -9.43 2.31
N ASN A 88 4.49 -8.63 3.04
CA ASN A 88 3.89 -9.01 4.32
C ASN A 88 2.45 -9.52 4.20
N LEU A 89 1.99 -9.85 2.99
CA LEU A 89 0.70 -10.51 2.79
C LEU A 89 0.70 -11.87 3.51
N LYS A 90 -0.20 -12.01 4.48
CA LYS A 90 -0.38 -13.23 5.27
C LYS A 90 -1.78 -13.78 5.02
N ASP A 91 -1.95 -15.05 5.37
CA ASP A 91 -3.25 -15.73 5.38
C ASP A 91 -3.98 -15.73 4.03
N VAL A 92 -3.23 -15.74 2.92
CA VAL A 92 -3.83 -15.91 1.60
C VAL A 92 -4.22 -17.37 1.42
N ARG A 93 -5.53 -17.62 1.28
CA ARG A 93 -6.09 -18.96 1.07
C ARG A 93 -7.13 -18.93 -0.03
N MET A 94 -7.25 -20.03 -0.74
CA MET A 94 -8.27 -20.22 -1.77
C MET A 94 -9.22 -21.34 -1.36
N GLU A 95 -10.51 -21.04 -1.42
CA GLU A 95 -11.57 -22.00 -1.19
C GLU A 95 -12.53 -21.96 -2.41
N GLY A 96 -12.34 -22.91 -3.33
CA GLY A 96 -13.10 -22.93 -4.58
C GLY A 96 -12.76 -21.74 -5.49
N GLU A 97 -13.73 -20.86 -5.70
CA GLU A 97 -13.54 -19.64 -6.49
C GLU A 97 -13.21 -18.40 -5.64
N ASP A 98 -13.25 -18.52 -4.33
CA ASP A 98 -13.04 -17.43 -3.40
C ASP A 98 -11.59 -17.36 -2.95
N ILE A 99 -10.98 -16.17 -3.01
CA ILE A 99 -9.66 -15.87 -2.47
C ILE A 99 -9.82 -14.99 -1.24
N TYR A 100 -9.44 -15.54 -0.11
CA TYR A 100 -9.41 -14.87 1.19
C TYR A 100 -8.02 -14.27 1.42
N LEU A 101 -7.97 -13.04 1.85
CA LEU A 101 -6.71 -12.41 2.28
C LEU A 101 -7.00 -11.30 3.30
N THR A 102 -6.03 -11.06 4.18
CA THR A 102 -6.03 -9.93 5.11
C THR A 102 -5.04 -8.88 4.62
N LEU A 103 -5.48 -7.61 4.58
CA LEU A 103 -4.59 -6.52 4.19
C LEU A 103 -3.42 -6.40 5.18
N PRO A 104 -2.18 -6.23 4.67
CA PRO A 104 -1.04 -5.98 5.54
C PRO A 104 -1.16 -4.62 6.22
N VAL A 105 -0.38 -4.44 7.30
CA VAL A 105 -0.31 -3.19 8.04
C VAL A 105 0.18 -2.06 7.12
N PRO A 106 -0.58 -0.96 6.98
CA PRO A 106 -0.13 0.19 6.21
C PRO A 106 1.08 0.87 6.85
N PHE A 107 1.80 1.64 6.05
CA PHE A 107 2.85 2.55 6.54
C PHE A 107 2.58 3.97 6.03
N ILE A 108 3.05 4.96 6.79
CA ILE A 108 3.04 6.37 6.42
C ILE A 108 4.49 6.83 6.35
N GLU A 109 4.96 7.22 5.18
CA GLU A 109 6.33 7.67 4.96
C GLU A 109 6.35 9.19 4.78
N ILE A 110 7.12 9.89 5.61
CA ILE A 110 7.39 11.32 5.44
C ILE A 110 8.60 11.43 4.52
N GLU A 111 8.35 11.85 3.27
CA GLU A 111 9.37 11.94 2.24
C GLU A 111 10.24 13.18 2.41
N SER A 112 9.62 14.34 2.66
CA SER A 112 10.31 15.60 2.93
C SER A 112 9.52 16.45 3.93
N SER A 113 10.25 17.31 4.62
CA SER A 113 9.64 18.35 5.47
C SER A 113 10.50 19.60 5.37
N GLU A 114 9.90 20.70 4.88
CA GLU A 114 10.60 21.91 4.55
C GLU A 114 9.90 23.13 5.13
N ILE A 115 10.69 24.15 5.54
CA ILE A 115 10.18 25.46 5.86
C ILE A 115 10.09 26.28 4.56
N ARG A 116 8.96 26.91 4.34
CA ARG A 116 8.83 27.91 3.26
C ARG A 116 9.43 29.24 3.72
N HIS A 117 10.73 29.40 3.52
CA HIS A 117 11.49 30.55 4.00
C HIS A 117 11.01 31.89 3.45
N ASP A 118 10.47 31.90 2.24
CA ASP A 118 9.87 33.05 1.56
C ASP A 118 8.57 33.54 2.22
N GLU A 119 7.90 32.68 2.95
CA GLU A 119 6.65 32.99 3.65
C GLU A 119 6.83 33.20 5.18
N VAL A 120 8.05 33.08 5.69
CA VAL A 120 8.33 33.31 7.11
C VAL A 120 8.12 34.80 7.45
N GLN A 121 7.26 35.05 8.42
CA GLN A 121 7.01 36.41 8.92
C GLN A 121 7.54 36.55 10.32
N THR A 122 8.35 37.58 10.54
CA THR A 122 8.90 37.91 11.84
C THR A 122 8.52 39.32 12.27
N SER A 123 8.23 39.49 13.54
CA SER A 123 8.04 40.80 14.17
C SER A 123 8.85 40.83 15.44
N VAL A 124 9.80 41.77 15.50
CA VAL A 124 10.75 41.90 16.61
C VAL A 124 10.64 43.31 17.20
N GLY A 125 10.43 43.37 18.51
CA GLY A 125 10.34 44.65 19.24
C GLY A 125 11.68 45.38 19.27
N LEU A 126 11.62 46.70 19.42
CA LEU A 126 12.76 47.66 19.29
C LEU A 126 14.00 47.31 20.13
N LEU A 127 13.82 46.61 21.27
CA LEU A 127 14.90 46.24 22.20
C LEU A 127 15.18 44.73 22.21
N ARG A 128 14.75 44.01 21.17
CA ARG A 128 14.96 42.57 21.04
C ARG A 128 15.88 42.23 19.88
N SER A 129 16.70 41.18 20.04
CA SER A 129 17.52 40.63 18.97
C SER A 129 16.67 39.86 17.96
N ASN A 130 17.11 39.83 16.73
CA ASN A 130 16.50 39.00 15.69
C ASN A 130 16.62 37.49 16.01
N PHE A 131 15.76 36.67 15.40
CA PHE A 131 15.85 35.23 15.53
C PHE A 131 17.16 34.73 14.91
N THR A 132 17.80 33.81 15.63
CA THR A 132 19.04 33.16 15.17
C THR A 132 18.75 31.96 14.28
N GLN A 133 19.75 31.48 13.55
CA GLN A 133 19.65 30.26 12.71
C GLN A 133 19.32 29.03 13.54
N ASP A 134 19.84 28.95 14.79
CA ASP A 134 19.55 27.85 15.70
C ASP A 134 18.09 27.84 16.15
N GLU A 135 17.50 29.01 16.39
CA GLU A 135 16.09 29.13 16.72
C GLU A 135 15.22 28.68 15.53
N PHE A 136 15.55 29.07 14.31
CA PHE A 136 14.84 28.57 13.11
C PHE A 136 14.96 27.06 12.96
N SER A 137 16.11 26.47 13.24
CA SER A 137 16.29 25.03 13.19
C SER A 137 15.44 24.32 14.24
N GLN A 138 15.31 24.88 15.44
CA GLN A 138 14.40 24.36 16.47
C GLN A 138 12.94 24.47 16.06
N PHE A 139 12.55 25.57 15.41
CA PHE A 139 11.20 25.77 14.89
C PHE A 139 10.88 24.76 13.78
N ALA A 140 11.82 24.49 12.87
CA ALA A 140 11.68 23.44 11.86
C ALA A 140 11.38 22.09 12.51
N ASN A 141 12.14 21.71 13.54
CA ASN A 141 11.94 20.46 14.25
C ASN A 141 10.58 20.41 14.99
N ARG A 142 10.13 21.53 15.55
CA ARG A 142 8.78 21.62 16.15
C ARG A 142 7.69 21.48 15.09
N GLY A 143 7.88 22.08 13.91
CA GLY A 143 6.97 21.99 12.78
C GLY A 143 6.80 20.55 12.32
N ARG A 144 7.91 19.86 12.14
CA ARG A 144 7.92 18.44 11.78
C ARG A 144 7.14 17.58 12.80
N ARG A 145 7.47 17.72 14.08
CA ARG A 145 6.74 16.99 15.14
C ARG A 145 5.24 17.31 15.15
N SER A 146 4.88 18.57 14.91
CA SER A 146 3.48 18.96 14.87
C SER A 146 2.73 18.37 13.67
N ILE A 147 3.41 18.12 12.54
CA ILE A 147 2.87 17.39 11.39
C ILE A 147 2.72 15.91 11.78
N GLU A 148 3.77 15.27 12.31
CA GLU A 148 3.73 13.87 12.77
C GLU A 148 2.52 13.59 13.68
N GLN A 149 2.31 14.46 14.66
CA GLN A 149 1.17 14.35 15.59
C GLN A 149 -0.19 14.54 14.94
N ALA A 150 -0.25 15.20 13.78
CA ALA A 150 -1.49 15.41 13.06
C ALA A 150 -1.83 14.25 12.10
N LEU A 151 -0.82 13.53 11.58
CA LEU A 151 -0.99 12.47 10.58
C LEU A 151 -2.01 11.39 10.96
N PRO A 152 -2.04 10.86 12.21
CA PRO A 152 -2.99 9.82 12.58
C PRO A 152 -4.46 10.24 12.42
N GLY A 153 -4.76 11.53 12.61
CA GLY A 153 -6.12 12.08 12.46
C GLY A 153 -6.51 12.46 11.03
N MET A 154 -5.62 12.27 10.05
CA MET A 154 -5.87 12.71 8.67
C MET A 154 -6.56 11.67 7.80
N GLY A 155 -6.82 10.46 8.30
CA GLY A 155 -7.51 9.40 7.55
C GLY A 155 -6.67 8.79 6.41
N LEU A 156 -5.34 8.95 6.44
CA LEU A 156 -4.45 8.44 5.38
C LEU A 156 -4.41 6.91 5.37
N VAL A 157 -4.49 6.29 6.55
CA VAL A 157 -4.50 4.83 6.69
C VAL A 157 -5.77 4.25 6.09
N GLU A 158 -6.92 4.82 6.41
CA GLU A 158 -8.22 4.39 5.90
C GLU A 158 -8.31 4.55 4.37
N GLN A 159 -7.83 5.68 3.84
CA GLN A 159 -7.77 5.90 2.40
C GLN A 159 -6.83 4.90 1.71
N CYS A 160 -5.67 4.64 2.30
CA CYS A 160 -4.71 3.66 1.80
C CYS A 160 -5.32 2.25 1.75
N GLN A 161 -5.99 1.84 2.82
CA GLN A 161 -6.65 0.54 2.91
C GLN A 161 -7.77 0.38 1.87
N GLU A 162 -8.59 1.40 1.66
CA GLU A 162 -9.67 1.35 0.67
C GLU A 162 -9.13 1.27 -0.76
N GLN A 163 -8.07 2.00 -1.07
CA GLN A 163 -7.40 1.91 -2.37
C GLN A 163 -6.74 0.54 -2.58
N ALA A 164 -6.06 0.02 -1.55
CA ALA A 164 -5.48 -1.32 -1.57
C ALA A 164 -6.54 -2.39 -1.82
N ARG A 165 -7.64 -2.34 -1.06
CA ARG A 165 -8.77 -3.25 -1.22
C ARG A 165 -9.34 -3.21 -2.63
N THR A 166 -9.57 -2.02 -3.15
CA THR A 166 -10.11 -1.84 -4.50
C THR A 166 -9.19 -2.43 -5.55
N MET A 167 -7.89 -2.13 -5.47
CA MET A 167 -6.90 -2.60 -6.43
C MET A 167 -6.75 -4.13 -6.39
N LEU A 168 -6.61 -4.71 -5.21
CA LEU A 168 -6.50 -6.16 -5.04
C LEU A 168 -7.77 -6.87 -5.48
N SER A 169 -8.95 -6.30 -5.18
CA SER A 169 -10.23 -6.85 -5.67
C SER A 169 -10.32 -6.89 -7.19
N LEU A 170 -9.86 -5.83 -7.86
CA LEU A 170 -9.83 -5.80 -9.32
C LEU A 170 -8.85 -6.83 -9.90
N MET A 171 -7.68 -6.98 -9.27
CA MET A 171 -6.69 -7.98 -9.70
C MET A 171 -7.24 -9.41 -9.58
N ILE A 172 -7.82 -9.74 -8.42
CA ILE A 172 -8.41 -11.08 -8.16
C ILE A 172 -9.56 -11.38 -9.13
N ARG A 173 -10.44 -10.40 -9.38
CA ARG A 173 -11.55 -10.56 -10.34
C ARG A 173 -11.08 -10.77 -11.78
N LYS A 174 -9.98 -10.13 -12.19
CA LYS A 174 -9.38 -10.36 -13.52
C LYS A 174 -8.89 -11.79 -13.71
N LEU A 175 -8.59 -12.49 -12.62
CA LEU A 175 -8.22 -13.91 -12.61
C LEU A 175 -9.44 -14.85 -12.56
N GLY A 176 -10.65 -14.31 -12.68
CA GLY A 176 -11.88 -15.11 -12.61
C GLY A 176 -12.21 -15.59 -11.20
N LYS A 177 -11.65 -14.97 -10.16
CA LYS A 177 -11.86 -15.35 -8.75
C LYS A 177 -12.63 -14.27 -7.99
N ASN A 178 -13.23 -14.65 -6.88
CA ASN A 178 -13.96 -13.73 -6.00
C ASN A 178 -13.06 -13.28 -4.85
N PRO A 179 -12.84 -11.96 -4.65
CA PRO A 179 -12.04 -11.46 -3.54
C PRO A 179 -12.85 -11.39 -2.25
N VAL A 180 -12.33 -11.96 -1.18
CA VAL A 180 -12.79 -11.79 0.20
C VAL A 180 -11.65 -11.16 1.00
N ILE A 181 -11.67 -9.83 1.10
CA ILE A 181 -10.57 -9.06 1.67
C ILE A 181 -10.96 -8.51 3.04
N GLU A 182 -10.26 -8.97 4.06
CA GLU A 182 -10.36 -8.45 5.41
C GLU A 182 -9.52 -7.19 5.57
N VAL A 183 -10.13 -6.14 6.13
CA VAL A 183 -9.48 -4.85 6.37
C VAL A 183 -9.36 -4.63 7.88
N PRO A 184 -8.17 -4.74 8.46
CA PRO A 184 -7.95 -4.47 9.88
C PRO A 184 -8.23 -3.01 10.22
N LYS A 185 -8.76 -2.77 11.41
CA LYS A 185 -8.95 -1.40 11.94
C LYS A 185 -7.86 -1.08 12.93
N TYR A 186 -7.36 0.15 12.89
CA TYR A 186 -6.30 0.62 13.75
C TYR A 186 -6.75 1.82 14.58
N ASN A 187 -6.26 1.91 15.80
CA ASN A 187 -6.44 3.06 16.64
C ASN A 187 -5.33 4.11 16.41
N THR A 188 -5.47 5.31 16.98
CA THR A 188 -4.52 6.42 16.81
C THR A 188 -3.10 6.05 17.22
N GLU A 189 -2.94 5.32 18.34
CA GLU A 189 -1.61 4.92 18.85
C GLU A 189 -0.91 3.91 17.94
N GLU A 190 -1.69 3.04 17.29
CA GLU A 190 -1.16 2.09 16.32
C GLU A 190 -0.72 2.82 15.05
N VAL A 191 -1.51 3.80 14.59
CA VAL A 191 -1.17 4.62 13.41
C VAL A 191 0.10 5.44 13.64
N GLU A 192 0.33 5.96 14.84
CA GLU A 192 1.58 6.65 15.19
C GLU A 192 2.82 5.78 14.97
N LYS A 193 2.72 4.48 15.25
CA LYS A 193 3.82 3.51 15.05
C LYS A 193 4.06 3.15 13.58
N MET A 194 3.12 3.46 12.69
CA MET A 194 3.24 3.23 11.25
C MET A 194 3.99 4.36 10.53
N ILE A 195 4.28 5.46 11.23
CA ILE A 195 4.98 6.62 10.66
C ILE A 195 6.48 6.32 10.59
N ILE A 196 7.02 6.40 9.39
CA ILE A 196 8.44 6.22 9.09
C ILE A 196 8.98 7.44 8.35
N TYR A 197 10.29 7.64 8.45
CA TYR A 197 10.97 8.65 7.64
C TYR A 197 11.71 7.99 6.50
N LYS A 198 11.64 8.62 5.34
CA LYS A 198 12.51 8.22 4.23
C LYS A 198 13.95 8.52 4.65
N ASP A 199 14.76 7.47 4.76
CA ASP A 199 16.18 7.63 5.02
C ASP A 199 16.78 8.53 3.92
N LYS A 200 17.36 9.65 4.35
CA LYS A 200 18.19 10.44 3.45
C LYS A 200 19.41 9.58 3.15
N GLN A 201 19.37 8.84 2.05
CA GLN A 201 20.56 8.24 1.49
C GLN A 201 21.56 9.37 1.24
N LYS A 202 22.66 9.31 1.98
CA LYS A 202 23.82 10.20 1.83
C LYS A 202 24.48 9.97 0.48
#